data_7f0c56c001caa5fbeee633865118e243
#
_entry.id   7f0c56c001caa5fbeee633865118e243
#
_cell.length_a   1.000
_cell.length_b   1.000
_cell.length_c   1.000
_cell.angle_alpha   90.00
_cell.angle_beta   90.00
_cell.angle_gamma   90.00
#
_symmetry.space_group_name_H-M   'P 1'
#
loop_
_entity.id
_entity.type
_entity.pdbx_description
1 polymer ?
#
loop_
_entity_poly.entity_id
_entity_poly.type
_entity_poly.pdbx_seq_one_letter_code
_entity_poly.pdbx_strand_id
1 'polypeptide(L)'
;MADGFDEEQQLIAWLGERLQGATGIALTDFRRPQGSGFSAETQIFTATFERDGRPASQKLVLRLETPDPAVYPQQAPGYDVEIDIQYRAMSALRAHSTVPIAPLVGYETDASVLGRPFFVMEFVDGVVPIESPLYTTQGFFVDASPADRRRMIDAGLRALAELHRVDHRAAGLDWLVPEGVTPGTAHQLDLWEQYCRRELGDREHPLFEEAMAWLRARIPDDPFVTVCWGDARPGNIIWRDFTPACLTDFEAVSIASPDQDLGWWLMFDHWVHETPGVERLPGEPTRDEQREMYAAHAGREVGDLRFHEIFAATRYAAIVVRVMNRTVARGLMPPDQTVWLHNPATVCLDLMLRDVR
;
A
#
# COMPACT_ATOMS: atom_id res chain seq x y z
N MET A 1 5.73 31.74 -8.06
CA MET A 1 5.99 31.61 -9.51
C MET A 1 7.48 31.52 -9.86
N ALA A 2 8.40 32.07 -9.05
CA ALA A 2 9.85 31.88 -9.26
C ALA A 2 10.33 30.49 -8.82
N ASP A 3 9.80 29.98 -7.72
CA ASP A 3 10.22 28.69 -7.13
C ASP A 3 9.93 27.50 -8.05
N GLY A 4 8.78 27.48 -8.74
CA GLY A 4 8.39 26.34 -9.60
C GLY A 4 9.22 26.21 -10.90
N PHE A 5 9.82 27.30 -11.37
CA PHE A 5 10.70 27.27 -12.57
C PHE A 5 12.09 26.70 -12.23
N ASP A 6 12.56 26.97 -11.02
CA ASP A 6 13.85 26.45 -10.53
C ASP A 6 13.78 24.93 -10.27
N GLU A 7 12.70 24.45 -9.64
CA GLU A 7 12.45 23.03 -9.40
C GLU A 7 12.35 22.21 -10.71
N GLU A 8 11.71 22.75 -11.75
CA GLU A 8 11.63 22.09 -13.06
C GLU A 8 13.01 21.94 -13.71
N GLN A 9 13.84 22.99 -13.67
CA GLN A 9 15.21 22.93 -14.24
C GLN A 9 16.10 21.95 -13.46
N GLN A 10 15.94 21.89 -12.14
CA GLN A 10 16.66 20.91 -11.31
C GLN A 10 16.24 19.48 -11.62
N LEU A 11 14.93 19.24 -11.80
CA LEU A 11 14.42 17.92 -12.19
C LEU A 11 14.89 17.53 -13.60
N ILE A 12 14.95 18.47 -14.56
CA ILE A 12 15.51 18.24 -15.90
C ILE A 12 16.99 17.83 -15.81
N ALA A 13 17.79 18.54 -15.02
CA ALA A 13 19.20 18.22 -14.84
C ALA A 13 19.38 16.83 -14.23
N TRP A 14 18.60 16.52 -13.17
CA TRP A 14 18.61 15.23 -12.50
C TRP A 14 18.21 14.05 -13.43
N LEU A 15 17.18 14.26 -14.28
CA LEU A 15 16.77 13.27 -15.29
C LEU A 15 17.83 13.09 -16.38
N GLY A 16 18.54 14.15 -16.74
CA GLY A 16 19.62 14.10 -17.74
C GLY A 16 20.74 13.13 -17.38
N GLU A 17 21.02 12.95 -16.11
CA GLU A 17 22.01 11.99 -15.62
C GLU A 17 21.49 10.53 -15.63
N ARG A 18 20.16 10.33 -15.64
CA ARG A 18 19.52 9.02 -15.42
C ARG A 18 18.84 8.46 -16.67
N LEU A 19 18.34 9.32 -17.55
CA LEU A 19 17.78 8.90 -18.84
C LEU A 19 18.90 8.73 -19.88
N GLN A 20 19.51 7.54 -19.91
CA GLN A 20 20.67 7.25 -20.76
C GLN A 20 20.46 7.66 -22.22
N GLY A 21 21.39 8.44 -22.76
CA GLY A 21 21.37 8.92 -24.13
C GLY A 21 20.31 9.99 -24.44
N ALA A 22 19.58 10.48 -23.44
CA ALA A 22 18.63 11.58 -23.63
C ALA A 22 19.34 12.93 -23.67
N THR A 23 18.98 13.77 -24.63
CA THR A 23 19.43 15.17 -24.75
C THR A 23 18.23 16.08 -25.01
N GLY A 24 18.32 17.36 -24.62
CA GLY A 24 17.26 18.32 -24.84
C GLY A 24 15.97 18.00 -24.09
N ILE A 25 16.09 17.54 -22.84
CA ILE A 25 14.93 17.15 -22.03
C ILE A 25 14.05 18.38 -21.76
N ALA A 26 12.74 18.22 -21.99
CA ALA A 26 11.71 19.16 -21.60
C ALA A 26 10.56 18.39 -20.91
N LEU A 27 9.93 19.02 -19.91
CA LEU A 27 8.85 18.43 -19.13
C LEU A 27 7.53 19.10 -19.45
N THR A 28 6.48 18.29 -19.61
CA THR A 28 5.12 18.77 -19.93
C THR A 28 4.08 17.95 -19.17
N ASP A 29 2.81 18.38 -19.26
CA ASP A 29 1.64 17.64 -18.79
C ASP A 29 1.66 17.30 -17.30
N PHE A 30 2.22 18.18 -16.47
CA PHE A 30 2.21 17.99 -15.02
C PHE A 30 0.78 17.90 -14.49
N ARG A 31 0.48 16.80 -13.79
CA ARG A 31 -0.79 16.58 -13.14
C ARG A 31 -0.64 15.83 -11.83
N ARG A 32 -1.50 16.15 -10.86
CA ARG A 32 -1.65 15.39 -9.63
C ARG A 32 -2.80 14.39 -9.81
N PRO A 33 -2.64 13.09 -9.52
CA PRO A 33 -3.76 12.15 -9.52
C PRO A 33 -4.85 12.59 -8.55
N GLN A 34 -6.10 12.40 -8.92
CA GLN A 34 -7.21 12.59 -7.97
C GLN A 34 -7.16 11.45 -6.96
N GLY A 35 -7.25 11.78 -5.66
CA GLY A 35 -7.21 10.79 -4.58
C GLY A 35 -5.82 10.24 -4.29
N SER A 36 -4.74 10.90 -4.74
CA SER A 36 -3.39 10.59 -4.25
C SER A 36 -3.38 10.65 -2.72
N GLY A 37 -2.94 9.54 -2.11
CA GLY A 37 -3.11 9.23 -0.70
C GLY A 37 -2.55 10.26 0.29
N PHE A 38 -2.76 9.97 1.56
CA PHE A 38 -2.33 10.84 2.67
C PHE A 38 -0.80 10.80 2.90
N SER A 39 -0.06 9.95 2.20
CA SER A 39 1.38 9.76 2.33
C SER A 39 2.20 10.69 1.41
N ALA A 40 3.03 10.14 0.53
CA ALA A 40 3.88 10.90 -0.37
C ALA A 40 3.10 11.69 -1.43
N GLU A 41 3.61 12.86 -1.81
CA GLU A 41 3.07 13.64 -2.93
C GLU A 41 3.37 12.95 -4.25
N THR A 42 2.37 12.80 -5.11
CA THR A 42 2.50 12.16 -6.43
C THR A 42 2.26 13.16 -7.54
N GLN A 43 3.18 13.24 -8.50
CA GLN A 43 3.03 14.02 -9.71
C GLN A 43 3.30 13.15 -10.94
N ILE A 44 2.47 13.27 -11.96
CA ILE A 44 2.65 12.60 -13.25
C ILE A 44 3.01 13.66 -14.27
N PHE A 45 4.03 13.38 -15.10
CA PHE A 45 4.47 14.30 -16.15
C PHE A 45 5.01 13.52 -17.36
N THR A 46 5.21 14.23 -18.47
CA THR A 46 5.82 13.70 -19.69
C THR A 46 7.19 14.35 -19.88
N ALA A 47 8.24 13.54 -19.97
CA ALA A 47 9.57 13.97 -20.42
C ALA A 47 9.68 13.75 -21.93
N THR A 48 9.95 14.81 -22.70
CA THR A 48 10.29 14.76 -24.13
C THR A 48 11.78 15.03 -24.31
N PHE A 49 12.44 14.31 -25.20
CA PHE A 49 13.90 14.40 -25.40
C PHE A 49 14.29 13.84 -26.77
N GLU A 50 15.55 14.01 -27.15
CA GLU A 50 16.14 13.28 -28.26
C GLU A 50 16.99 12.11 -27.73
N ARG A 51 16.86 10.94 -28.35
CA ARG A 51 17.69 9.76 -28.10
C ARG A 51 18.19 9.21 -29.45
N ASP A 52 19.51 9.09 -29.61
CA ASP A 52 20.14 8.67 -30.87
C ASP A 52 19.68 9.51 -32.06
N GLY A 53 19.51 10.84 -31.86
CA GLY A 53 19.07 11.79 -32.89
C GLY A 53 17.60 11.63 -33.30
N ARG A 54 16.78 10.94 -32.50
CA ARG A 54 15.34 10.78 -32.76
C ARG A 54 14.51 11.33 -31.59
N PRO A 55 13.40 12.02 -31.89
CA PRO A 55 12.47 12.44 -30.86
C PRO A 55 11.91 11.22 -30.09
N ALA A 56 11.88 11.33 -28.78
CA ALA A 56 11.33 10.33 -27.86
C ALA A 56 10.54 11.03 -26.74
N SER A 57 9.61 10.31 -26.14
CA SER A 57 8.89 10.76 -24.96
C SER A 57 8.66 9.63 -23.98
N GLN A 58 8.64 9.95 -22.69
CA GLN A 58 8.42 8.99 -21.62
C GLN A 58 7.53 9.62 -20.55
N LYS A 59 6.45 8.95 -20.21
CA LYS A 59 5.57 9.39 -19.13
C LYS A 59 6.11 8.86 -17.81
N LEU A 60 6.26 9.72 -16.84
CA LEU A 60 6.93 9.46 -15.58
C LEU A 60 6.04 9.82 -14.39
N VAL A 61 6.35 9.23 -13.25
CA VAL A 61 5.74 9.51 -11.95
C VAL A 61 6.83 9.92 -10.99
N LEU A 62 6.68 11.10 -10.41
CA LEU A 62 7.49 11.62 -9.33
C LEU A 62 6.76 11.38 -8.01
N ARG A 63 7.46 10.79 -7.05
CA ARG A 63 7.00 10.62 -5.67
C ARG A 63 7.91 11.44 -4.76
N LEU A 64 7.35 12.41 -4.06
CA LEU A 64 8.09 13.27 -3.13
C LEU A 64 7.68 12.97 -1.69
N GLU A 65 8.65 12.99 -0.80
CA GLU A 65 8.41 12.87 0.65
C GLU A 65 7.50 13.98 1.14
N THR A 66 6.61 13.67 2.07
CA THR A 66 5.77 14.67 2.75
C THR A 66 6.47 15.18 4.02
N PRO A 67 6.25 16.45 4.42
CA PRO A 67 6.75 16.93 5.70
C PRO A 67 6.04 16.30 6.91
N ASP A 68 4.91 15.65 6.69
CA ASP A 68 4.18 14.99 7.76
C ASP A 68 4.84 13.66 8.14
N PRO A 69 4.81 13.30 9.43
CA PRO A 69 5.29 11.98 9.84
C PRO A 69 4.50 10.84 9.17
N ALA A 70 5.16 9.72 8.92
CA ALA A 70 4.62 8.55 8.23
C ALA A 70 3.21 8.12 8.70
N VAL A 71 2.39 7.62 7.77
CA VAL A 71 1.04 7.09 8.08
C VAL A 71 1.15 5.74 8.76
N TYR A 72 2.10 4.91 8.35
CA TYR A 72 2.30 3.57 8.89
C TYR A 72 3.33 3.54 10.02
N PRO A 73 3.31 2.53 10.90
CA PRO A 73 4.32 2.39 11.94
C PRO A 73 5.69 2.09 11.33
N GLN A 74 6.71 2.73 11.87
CA GLN A 74 8.10 2.47 11.52
C GLN A 74 8.48 1.02 11.86
N GLN A 75 8.90 0.24 10.87
CA GLN A 75 9.24 -1.18 11.05
C GLN A 75 10.57 -1.38 11.78
N ALA A 76 11.53 -0.48 11.57
CA ALA A 76 12.82 -0.53 12.26
C ALA A 76 13.34 0.88 12.54
N PRO A 77 14.11 1.12 13.63
CA PRO A 77 14.67 2.43 13.95
C PRO A 77 15.53 2.98 12.82
N GLY A 78 15.36 4.27 12.51
CA GLY A 78 16.10 4.98 11.47
C GLY A 78 15.54 4.84 10.05
N TYR A 79 14.43 4.11 9.86
CA TYR A 79 13.74 3.98 8.57
C TYR A 79 12.36 4.61 8.65
N ASP A 80 12.32 5.94 8.60
CA ASP A 80 11.14 6.79 8.78
C ASP A 80 10.79 7.66 7.56
N VAL A 81 11.59 7.58 6.50
CA VAL A 81 11.33 8.25 5.22
C VAL A 81 10.51 7.31 4.33
N GLU A 82 9.22 7.62 4.12
CA GLU A 82 8.29 6.73 3.41
C GLU A 82 8.74 6.40 2.00
N ILE A 83 9.26 7.38 1.25
CA ILE A 83 9.70 7.14 -0.12
C ILE A 83 11.01 6.36 -0.22
N ASP A 84 11.90 6.42 0.79
CA ASP A 84 13.07 5.55 0.88
C ASP A 84 12.65 4.09 1.03
N ILE A 85 11.71 3.84 1.95
CA ILE A 85 11.12 2.52 2.19
C ILE A 85 10.51 1.97 0.90
N GLN A 86 9.66 2.75 0.23
CA GLN A 86 9.02 2.35 -1.02
C GLN A 86 10.04 2.06 -2.12
N TYR A 87 10.98 2.99 -2.35
CA TYR A 87 11.99 2.82 -3.40
C TYR A 87 12.85 1.58 -3.19
N ARG A 88 13.32 1.34 -1.98
CA ARG A 88 14.15 0.17 -1.64
C ARG A 88 13.36 -1.13 -1.78
N ALA A 89 12.12 -1.17 -1.30
CA ALA A 89 11.25 -2.33 -1.45
C ALA A 89 10.96 -2.64 -2.92
N MET A 90 10.55 -1.64 -3.71
CA MET A 90 10.29 -1.77 -5.14
C MET A 90 11.54 -2.20 -5.91
N SER A 91 12.71 -1.65 -5.57
CA SER A 91 13.99 -2.01 -6.18
C SER A 91 14.35 -3.48 -5.93
N ALA A 92 14.20 -3.94 -4.69
CA ALA A 92 14.44 -5.32 -4.31
C ALA A 92 13.46 -6.29 -5.01
N LEU A 93 12.16 -5.97 -5.01
CA LEU A 93 11.15 -6.78 -5.67
C LEU A 93 11.38 -6.90 -7.18
N ARG A 94 11.79 -5.83 -7.84
CA ARG A 94 12.16 -5.86 -9.28
C ARG A 94 13.34 -6.77 -9.56
N ALA A 95 14.31 -6.81 -8.67
CA ALA A 95 15.54 -7.58 -8.85
C ALA A 95 15.35 -9.08 -8.51
N HIS A 96 14.43 -9.39 -7.57
CA HIS A 96 14.34 -10.72 -6.97
C HIS A 96 12.97 -11.41 -7.15
N SER A 97 12.06 -10.84 -7.95
CA SER A 97 10.74 -11.44 -8.21
C SER A 97 10.23 -11.17 -9.63
N THR A 98 9.13 -11.85 -9.97
CA THR A 98 8.35 -11.62 -11.18
C THR A 98 7.14 -10.72 -10.94
N VAL A 99 6.98 -10.21 -9.73
CA VAL A 99 5.90 -9.30 -9.36
C VAL A 99 5.98 -8.04 -10.23
N PRO A 100 4.87 -7.60 -10.84
CA PRO A 100 4.87 -6.43 -11.70
C PRO A 100 5.06 -5.15 -10.87
N ILE A 101 6.24 -4.56 -10.95
CA ILE A 101 6.65 -3.30 -10.32
C ILE A 101 7.05 -2.30 -11.40
N ALA A 102 6.65 -1.04 -11.27
CA ALA A 102 7.03 0.02 -12.20
C ALA A 102 8.56 0.12 -12.35
N PRO A 103 9.09 0.30 -13.58
CA PRO A 103 10.51 0.56 -13.77
C PRO A 103 10.95 1.83 -13.02
N LEU A 104 11.99 1.71 -12.20
CA LEU A 104 12.54 2.81 -11.42
C LEU A 104 13.57 3.57 -12.25
N VAL A 105 13.46 4.91 -12.27
CA VAL A 105 14.43 5.81 -12.93
C VAL A 105 15.55 6.17 -11.96
N GLY A 106 15.22 6.47 -10.71
CA GLY A 106 16.20 6.77 -9.68
C GLY A 106 15.58 7.34 -8.42
N TYR A 107 16.40 7.43 -7.37
CA TYR A 107 16.08 7.98 -6.07
C TYR A 107 17.08 9.09 -5.71
N GLU A 108 16.59 10.14 -5.07
CA GLU A 108 17.37 11.29 -4.64
C GLU A 108 17.10 11.60 -3.15
N THR A 109 18.18 11.60 -2.37
CA THR A 109 18.13 11.94 -0.94
C THR A 109 18.50 13.40 -0.69
N ASP A 110 19.19 14.04 -1.63
CA ASP A 110 19.61 15.42 -1.49
C ASP A 110 18.43 16.39 -1.63
N ALA A 111 17.99 16.94 -0.53
CA ALA A 111 16.91 17.91 -0.49
C ALA A 111 17.23 19.21 -1.27
N SER A 112 18.50 19.46 -1.66
CA SER A 112 18.84 20.66 -2.46
C SER A 112 18.26 20.61 -3.87
N VAL A 113 17.85 19.40 -4.37
CA VAL A 113 17.32 19.24 -5.72
C VAL A 113 15.84 19.67 -5.81
N LEU A 114 14.96 19.12 -4.97
CA LEU A 114 13.54 19.46 -4.97
C LEU A 114 13.00 19.81 -3.56
N GLY A 115 13.85 20.32 -2.67
CA GLY A 115 13.48 20.68 -1.30
C GLY A 115 13.30 19.50 -0.35
N ARG A 116 13.22 18.27 -0.84
CA ARG A 116 12.95 17.04 -0.08
C ARG A 116 13.33 15.79 -0.88
N PRO A 117 13.55 14.64 -0.23
CA PRO A 117 13.82 13.39 -0.93
C PRO A 117 12.70 13.01 -1.89
N PHE A 118 13.06 12.35 -3.00
CA PHE A 118 12.10 11.90 -4.01
C PHE A 118 12.62 10.72 -4.82
N PHE A 119 11.71 10.01 -5.47
CA PHE A 119 12.09 9.08 -6.53
C PHE A 119 11.21 9.26 -7.78
N VAL A 120 11.74 8.83 -8.91
CA VAL A 120 11.04 8.82 -10.18
C VAL A 120 10.95 7.39 -10.71
N MET A 121 9.78 7.04 -11.23
CA MET A 121 9.51 5.77 -11.90
C MET A 121 8.76 5.99 -13.21
N GLU A 122 8.74 4.97 -14.06
CA GLU A 122 7.92 5.01 -15.26
C GLU A 122 6.43 4.95 -14.91
N PHE A 123 5.64 5.68 -15.67
CA PHE A 123 4.19 5.58 -15.57
C PHE A 123 3.72 4.26 -16.17
N VAL A 124 2.94 3.50 -15.41
CA VAL A 124 2.28 2.28 -15.87
C VAL A 124 0.84 2.61 -16.23
N ASP A 125 0.46 2.32 -17.47
CA ASP A 125 -0.89 2.54 -17.97
C ASP A 125 -1.85 1.47 -17.44
N GLY A 126 -3.07 1.88 -17.09
CA GLY A 126 -4.09 0.98 -16.57
C GLY A 126 -5.18 1.71 -15.78
N VAL A 127 -6.01 0.94 -15.12
CA VAL A 127 -7.08 1.43 -14.26
C VAL A 127 -6.87 0.97 -12.82
N VAL A 128 -7.35 1.77 -11.87
CA VAL A 128 -7.29 1.45 -10.44
C VAL A 128 -8.72 1.43 -9.90
N PRO A 129 -9.13 0.40 -9.14
CA PRO A 129 -10.39 0.40 -8.43
C PRO A 129 -10.43 1.56 -7.41
N ILE A 130 -11.46 2.38 -7.49
CA ILE A 130 -11.66 3.49 -6.55
C ILE A 130 -12.46 3.00 -5.33
N GLU A 131 -12.28 3.67 -4.19
CA GLU A 131 -12.96 3.33 -2.95
C GLU A 131 -14.03 4.34 -2.53
N SER A 132 -14.06 5.49 -3.20
CA SER A 132 -15.09 6.49 -2.98
C SER A 132 -15.52 7.10 -4.33
N PRO A 133 -16.67 6.67 -4.83
CA PRO A 133 -17.52 5.56 -4.38
C PRO A 133 -16.87 4.19 -4.58
N LEU A 134 -17.38 3.16 -3.88
CA LEU A 134 -16.79 1.82 -3.92
C LEU A 134 -16.79 1.21 -5.34
N TYR A 135 -15.69 0.61 -5.74
CA TYR A 135 -15.53 -0.04 -7.05
C TYR A 135 -16.50 -1.22 -7.27
N THR A 136 -17.05 -1.78 -6.18
CA THR A 136 -18.09 -2.81 -6.20
C THR A 136 -19.48 -2.27 -6.53
N THR A 137 -19.67 -0.95 -6.55
CA THR A 137 -20.94 -0.29 -6.84
C THR A 137 -20.97 0.46 -8.17
N GLN A 138 -19.80 0.80 -8.72
CA GLN A 138 -19.69 1.48 -10.03
C GLN A 138 -18.29 1.35 -10.66
N GLY A 139 -18.20 1.64 -11.95
CA GLY A 139 -16.96 1.68 -12.72
C GLY A 139 -16.61 0.33 -13.35
N PHE A 140 -15.37 0.20 -13.83
CA PHE A 140 -14.94 -0.90 -14.69
C PHE A 140 -15.15 -2.30 -14.09
N PHE A 141 -15.12 -2.43 -12.79
CA PHE A 141 -15.36 -3.71 -12.12
C PHE A 141 -16.83 -4.12 -12.22
N VAL A 142 -17.76 -3.18 -12.02
CA VAL A 142 -19.19 -3.42 -12.16
C VAL A 142 -19.57 -3.71 -13.62
N ASP A 143 -18.93 -3.02 -14.55
CA ASP A 143 -19.16 -3.16 -16.00
C ASP A 143 -18.52 -4.43 -16.58
N ALA A 144 -17.64 -5.10 -15.81
CA ALA A 144 -16.95 -6.31 -16.22
C ALA A 144 -17.90 -7.51 -16.37
N SER A 145 -17.51 -8.50 -17.17
CA SER A 145 -18.19 -9.79 -17.21
C SER A 145 -17.94 -10.58 -15.91
N PRO A 146 -18.82 -11.53 -15.55
CA PRO A 146 -18.58 -12.42 -14.40
C PRO A 146 -17.23 -13.15 -14.47
N ALA A 147 -16.80 -13.56 -15.65
CA ALA A 147 -15.51 -14.21 -15.86
C ALA A 147 -14.34 -13.25 -15.62
N ASP A 148 -14.47 -12.00 -16.02
CA ASP A 148 -13.43 -11.00 -15.84
C ASP A 148 -13.27 -10.58 -14.38
N ARG A 149 -14.38 -10.45 -13.62
CA ARG A 149 -14.32 -10.20 -12.17
C ARG A 149 -13.56 -11.30 -11.45
N ARG A 150 -13.92 -12.57 -11.73
CA ARG A 150 -13.21 -13.73 -11.14
C ARG A 150 -11.74 -13.74 -11.53
N ARG A 151 -11.43 -13.51 -12.81
CA ARG A 151 -10.05 -13.43 -13.31
C ARG A 151 -9.24 -12.34 -12.61
N MET A 152 -9.83 -11.15 -12.40
CA MET A 152 -9.18 -10.03 -11.71
C MET A 152 -8.77 -10.40 -10.29
N ILE A 153 -9.69 -10.92 -9.49
CA ILE A 153 -9.41 -11.31 -8.11
C ILE A 153 -8.38 -12.44 -8.06
N ASP A 154 -8.54 -13.49 -8.87
CA ASP A 154 -7.59 -14.61 -8.97
C ASP A 154 -6.17 -14.12 -9.34
N ALA A 155 -6.07 -13.21 -10.33
CA ALA A 155 -4.78 -12.68 -10.78
C ALA A 155 -4.13 -11.80 -9.70
N GLY A 156 -4.90 -11.04 -8.91
CA GLY A 156 -4.39 -10.28 -7.77
C GLY A 156 -3.82 -11.18 -6.68
N LEU A 157 -4.56 -12.23 -6.32
CA LEU A 157 -4.12 -13.22 -5.33
C LEU A 157 -2.89 -14.01 -5.81
N ARG A 158 -2.79 -14.29 -7.10
CA ARG A 158 -1.58 -14.86 -7.69
C ARG A 158 -0.39 -13.94 -7.55
N ALA A 159 -0.54 -12.64 -7.84
CA ALA A 159 0.54 -11.67 -7.68
C ALA A 159 0.97 -11.53 -6.21
N LEU A 160 0.02 -11.60 -5.27
CA LEU A 160 0.31 -11.62 -3.84
C LEU A 160 1.09 -12.90 -3.45
N ALA A 161 0.69 -14.07 -3.94
CA ALA A 161 1.41 -15.31 -3.70
C ALA A 161 2.83 -15.30 -4.29
N GLU A 162 3.03 -14.66 -5.46
CA GLU A 162 4.36 -14.47 -6.05
C GLU A 162 5.23 -13.55 -5.17
N LEU A 163 4.68 -12.47 -4.63
CA LEU A 163 5.37 -11.58 -3.70
C LEU A 163 5.85 -12.36 -2.46
N HIS A 164 5.02 -13.20 -1.90
CA HIS A 164 5.33 -13.99 -0.71
C HIS A 164 6.38 -15.11 -0.94
N ARG A 165 6.83 -15.35 -2.18
CA ARG A 165 7.96 -16.24 -2.48
C ARG A 165 9.32 -15.55 -2.39
N VAL A 166 9.35 -14.24 -2.20
CA VAL A 166 10.59 -13.47 -2.13
C VAL A 166 11.31 -13.81 -0.82
N ASP A 167 12.52 -14.32 -0.93
CA ASP A 167 13.42 -14.43 0.20
C ASP A 167 13.92 -13.02 0.58
N HIS A 168 13.43 -12.50 1.71
CA HIS A 168 13.74 -11.15 2.16
C HIS A 168 15.25 -10.94 2.41
N ARG A 169 15.98 -12.00 2.82
CA ARG A 169 17.43 -11.92 3.04
C ARG A 169 18.19 -11.86 1.73
N ALA A 170 17.86 -12.75 0.80
CA ALA A 170 18.46 -12.73 -0.53
C ALA A 170 18.14 -11.43 -1.28
N ALA A 171 16.97 -10.83 -1.03
CA ALA A 171 16.55 -9.56 -1.58
C ALA A 171 17.13 -8.32 -0.84
N GLY A 172 17.90 -8.51 0.24
CA GLY A 172 18.52 -7.43 1.00
C GLY A 172 17.51 -6.57 1.77
N LEU A 173 16.40 -7.15 2.22
CA LEU A 173 15.32 -6.46 2.95
C LEU A 173 15.39 -6.68 4.48
N ASP A 174 16.49 -7.23 5.00
CA ASP A 174 16.68 -7.46 6.44
C ASP A 174 16.59 -6.18 7.28
N TRP A 175 16.86 -5.03 6.69
CA TRP A 175 16.72 -3.73 7.35
C TRP A 175 15.29 -3.41 7.83
N LEU A 176 14.27 -4.13 7.33
CA LEU A 176 12.89 -4.04 7.84
C LEU A 176 12.70 -4.71 9.20
N VAL A 177 13.69 -5.43 9.70
CA VAL A 177 13.63 -6.13 10.99
C VAL A 177 14.63 -5.47 11.94
N PRO A 178 14.21 -4.97 13.12
CA PRO A 178 15.12 -4.44 14.11
C PRO A 178 16.12 -5.50 14.58
N GLU A 179 17.33 -5.08 14.93
CA GLU A 179 18.33 -5.99 15.48
C GLU A 179 17.83 -6.71 16.75
N GLY A 180 18.01 -8.02 16.81
CA GLY A 180 17.58 -8.86 17.93
C GLY A 180 16.09 -9.18 17.98
N VAL A 181 15.32 -8.73 17.01
CA VAL A 181 13.87 -9.01 16.90
C VAL A 181 13.62 -10.22 16.00
N THR A 182 12.76 -11.13 16.45
CA THR A 182 12.22 -12.19 15.59
C THR A 182 11.02 -11.65 14.83
N PRO A 183 11.10 -11.56 13.49
CA PRO A 183 9.97 -11.09 12.69
C PRO A 183 8.81 -12.10 12.72
N GLY A 184 7.58 -11.63 12.57
CA GLY A 184 6.39 -12.45 12.54
C GLY A 184 5.18 -11.78 13.19
N THR A 185 4.10 -12.54 13.32
CA THR A 185 2.80 -12.03 13.80
C THR A 185 2.88 -11.41 15.19
N ALA A 186 3.59 -12.02 16.12
CA ALA A 186 3.73 -11.49 17.48
C ALA A 186 4.41 -10.11 17.48
N HIS A 187 5.51 -9.97 16.74
CA HIS A 187 6.22 -8.69 16.60
C HIS A 187 5.32 -7.61 15.96
N GLN A 188 4.61 -7.97 14.89
CA GLN A 188 3.71 -7.02 14.23
C GLN A 188 2.56 -6.59 15.14
N LEU A 189 2.02 -7.50 15.94
CA LEU A 189 0.99 -7.17 16.92
C LEU A 189 1.50 -6.18 17.97
N ASP A 190 2.73 -6.37 18.50
CA ASP A 190 3.37 -5.45 19.43
C ASP A 190 3.57 -4.05 18.82
N LEU A 191 4.08 -4.02 17.58
CA LEU A 191 4.34 -2.78 16.85
C LEU A 191 3.05 -1.97 16.64
N TRP A 192 1.98 -2.63 16.16
CA TRP A 192 0.71 -1.98 15.87
C TRP A 192 -0.04 -1.56 17.13
N GLU A 193 0.07 -2.31 18.23
CA GLU A 193 -0.46 -1.91 19.51
C GLU A 193 0.21 -0.63 20.03
N GLN A 194 1.54 -0.61 20.03
CA GLN A 194 2.31 0.58 20.44
C GLN A 194 1.99 1.80 19.56
N TYR A 195 1.91 1.58 18.26
CA TYR A 195 1.53 2.62 17.30
C TYR A 195 0.15 3.20 17.62
N CYS A 196 -0.88 2.36 17.75
CA CYS A 196 -2.24 2.83 18.02
C CYS A 196 -2.35 3.56 19.36
N ARG A 197 -1.73 3.02 20.44
CA ARG A 197 -1.70 3.68 21.75
C ARG A 197 -1.05 5.04 21.72
N ARG A 198 0.05 5.18 20.99
CA ARG A 198 0.70 6.49 20.78
C ARG A 198 -0.22 7.47 20.04
N GLU A 199 -0.91 7.01 18.99
CA GLU A 199 -1.81 7.86 18.22
C GLU A 199 -3.08 8.25 18.98
N LEU A 200 -3.58 7.38 19.84
CA LEU A 200 -4.71 7.66 20.73
C LEU A 200 -4.35 8.69 21.82
N GLY A 201 -3.14 8.64 22.36
CA GLY A 201 -2.79 9.41 23.57
C GLY A 201 -3.70 9.02 24.73
N ASP A 202 -4.37 10.00 25.32
CA ASP A 202 -5.29 9.80 26.46
C ASP A 202 -6.73 9.41 26.03
N ARG A 203 -6.97 9.24 24.73
CA ARG A 203 -8.31 8.86 24.21
C ARG A 203 -8.57 7.37 24.36
N GLU A 204 -9.79 7.01 24.71
CA GLU A 204 -10.24 5.62 24.80
C GLU A 204 -10.84 5.14 23.47
N HIS A 205 -10.47 3.94 23.04
CA HIS A 205 -11.05 3.27 21.88
C HIS A 205 -11.50 1.85 22.27
N PRO A 206 -12.74 1.67 22.76
CA PRO A 206 -13.19 0.40 23.36
C PRO A 206 -13.08 -0.81 22.42
N LEU A 207 -13.41 -0.66 21.13
CA LEU A 207 -13.28 -1.75 20.15
C LEU A 207 -11.81 -2.14 19.89
N PHE A 208 -10.89 -1.18 19.93
CA PHE A 208 -9.47 -1.48 19.83
C PHE A 208 -8.99 -2.30 21.03
N GLU A 209 -9.38 -1.92 22.24
CA GLU A 209 -9.03 -2.67 23.46
C GLU A 209 -9.59 -4.10 23.44
N GLU A 210 -10.86 -4.26 23.02
CA GLU A 210 -11.49 -5.57 22.87
C GLU A 210 -10.75 -6.42 21.82
N ALA A 211 -10.45 -5.86 20.65
CA ALA A 211 -9.70 -6.53 19.59
C ALA A 211 -8.32 -6.95 20.07
N MET A 212 -7.58 -6.07 20.74
CA MET A 212 -6.25 -6.38 21.27
C MET A 212 -6.28 -7.50 22.30
N ALA A 213 -7.26 -7.48 23.21
CA ALA A 213 -7.42 -8.55 24.20
C ALA A 213 -7.71 -9.91 23.53
N TRP A 214 -8.56 -9.92 22.49
CA TRP A 214 -8.89 -11.12 21.72
C TRP A 214 -7.68 -11.65 20.94
N LEU A 215 -6.93 -10.76 20.26
CA LEU A 215 -5.73 -11.08 19.48
C LEU A 215 -4.59 -11.60 20.36
N ARG A 216 -4.32 -10.92 21.49
CA ARG A 216 -3.26 -11.34 22.42
C ARG A 216 -3.48 -12.75 22.98
N ALA A 217 -4.71 -13.16 23.18
CA ALA A 217 -5.05 -14.49 23.68
C ALA A 217 -4.94 -15.59 22.60
N ARG A 218 -4.70 -15.25 21.32
CA ARG A 218 -4.83 -16.18 20.18
C ARG A 218 -3.74 -16.04 19.11
N ILE A 219 -2.58 -15.49 19.46
CA ILE A 219 -1.48 -15.33 18.49
C ILE A 219 -1.18 -16.69 17.86
N PRO A 220 -1.31 -16.84 16.53
CA PRO A 220 -1.00 -18.09 15.85
C PRO A 220 0.51 -18.28 15.72
N ASP A 221 0.91 -19.52 15.50
CA ASP A 221 2.25 -19.84 15.00
C ASP A 221 2.34 -19.42 13.51
N ASP A 222 3.40 -18.73 13.15
CA ASP A 222 3.65 -18.36 11.76
C ASP A 222 4.14 -19.58 10.97
N PRO A 223 3.57 -19.85 9.77
CA PRO A 223 4.06 -20.95 8.94
C PRO A 223 5.50 -20.69 8.47
N PHE A 224 5.81 -19.45 8.16
CA PHE A 224 7.12 -18.87 7.86
C PHE A 224 6.98 -17.35 7.81
N VAL A 225 8.09 -16.62 7.67
CA VAL A 225 8.08 -15.18 7.44
C VAL A 225 8.59 -14.85 6.04
N THR A 226 8.03 -13.82 5.45
CA THR A 226 8.36 -13.36 4.11
C THR A 226 8.20 -11.86 3.99
N VAL A 227 8.48 -11.30 2.82
CA VAL A 227 8.10 -9.93 2.49
C VAL A 227 6.59 -9.84 2.42
N CYS A 228 5.99 -8.99 3.24
CA CYS A 228 4.59 -8.61 3.17
C CYS A 228 4.47 -7.22 2.56
N TRP A 229 3.53 -7.05 1.66
CA TRP A 229 3.22 -5.77 1.02
C TRP A 229 2.68 -4.73 2.03
N GLY A 230 1.88 -5.22 2.99
CA GLY A 230 1.36 -4.43 4.10
C GLY A 230 0.02 -3.74 3.82
N ASP A 231 -0.22 -3.30 2.57
CA ASP A 231 -1.53 -2.77 2.10
C ASP A 231 -2.00 -3.53 0.85
N ALA A 232 -2.06 -4.86 0.97
CA ALA A 232 -2.43 -5.79 -0.09
C ALA A 232 -3.93 -5.70 -0.40
N ARG A 233 -4.32 -4.98 -1.44
CA ARG A 233 -5.73 -4.82 -1.87
C ARG A 233 -5.86 -4.46 -3.35
N PRO A 234 -7.01 -4.71 -3.98
CA PRO A 234 -7.22 -4.37 -5.39
C PRO A 234 -6.98 -2.90 -5.73
N GLY A 235 -7.26 -1.98 -4.80
CA GLY A 235 -7.06 -0.54 -4.96
C GLY A 235 -5.60 -0.10 -5.09
N ASN A 236 -4.65 -0.94 -4.69
CA ASN A 236 -3.22 -0.69 -4.82
C ASN A 236 -2.58 -1.45 -5.99
N ILE A 237 -3.40 -1.95 -6.91
CA ILE A 237 -2.96 -2.58 -8.17
C ILE A 237 -3.42 -1.72 -9.34
N ILE A 238 -2.51 -1.44 -10.26
CA ILE A 238 -2.85 -0.92 -11.58
C ILE A 238 -3.22 -2.12 -12.46
N TRP A 239 -4.44 -2.13 -12.97
CA TRP A 239 -4.98 -3.23 -13.76
C TRP A 239 -4.99 -2.90 -15.23
N ARG A 240 -4.62 -3.88 -16.07
CA ARG A 240 -4.80 -3.85 -17.51
C ARG A 240 -5.46 -5.16 -17.95
N ASP A 241 -6.59 -5.05 -18.61
CA ASP A 241 -7.36 -6.22 -19.05
C ASP A 241 -7.59 -7.25 -17.92
N PHE A 242 -7.97 -6.73 -16.73
CA PHE A 242 -8.21 -7.51 -15.50
C PHE A 242 -7.00 -8.35 -15.03
N THR A 243 -5.80 -7.89 -15.35
CA THR A 243 -4.53 -8.50 -14.92
C THR A 243 -3.67 -7.43 -14.25
N PRO A 244 -2.94 -7.74 -13.16
CA PRO A 244 -2.01 -6.81 -12.54
C PRO A 244 -0.94 -6.33 -13.51
N ALA A 245 -0.91 -5.04 -13.82
CA ALA A 245 0.14 -4.38 -14.57
C ALA A 245 1.22 -3.79 -13.66
N CYS A 246 0.85 -3.40 -12.44
CA CYS A 246 1.79 -2.91 -11.43
C CYS A 246 1.17 -2.99 -10.03
N LEU A 247 1.91 -3.47 -9.05
CA LEU A 247 1.62 -3.29 -7.63
C LEU A 247 2.24 -1.96 -7.17
N THR A 248 1.52 -1.23 -6.33
CA THR A 248 1.89 0.11 -5.85
C THR A 248 1.83 0.19 -4.32
N ASP A 249 2.23 1.33 -3.75
CA ASP A 249 2.11 1.65 -2.32
C ASP A 249 2.77 0.63 -1.38
N PHE A 250 4.12 0.57 -1.43
CA PHE A 250 4.96 -0.28 -0.59
C PHE A 250 5.42 0.41 0.71
N GLU A 251 4.73 1.45 1.17
CA GLU A 251 5.09 2.19 2.39
C GLU A 251 4.85 1.38 3.69
N ALA A 252 3.95 0.39 3.62
CA ALA A 252 3.64 -0.50 4.73
C ALA A 252 4.38 -1.84 4.67
N VAL A 253 5.38 -1.95 3.78
CA VAL A 253 6.16 -3.18 3.60
C VAL A 253 6.78 -3.65 4.92
N SER A 254 6.72 -4.94 5.18
CA SER A 254 7.22 -5.53 6.42
C SER A 254 7.73 -6.96 6.21
N ILE A 255 8.40 -7.52 7.20
CA ILE A 255 8.74 -8.95 7.23
C ILE A 255 7.84 -9.60 8.28
N ALA A 256 6.89 -10.41 7.81
CA ALA A 256 5.87 -11.01 8.65
C ALA A 256 5.35 -12.33 8.06
N SER A 257 4.35 -12.92 8.71
CA SER A 257 3.59 -14.04 8.15
C SER A 257 2.87 -13.63 6.85
N PRO A 258 2.90 -14.44 5.79
CA PRO A 258 2.13 -14.18 4.57
C PRO A 258 0.61 -14.08 4.83
N ASP A 259 0.13 -14.69 5.90
CA ASP A 259 -1.27 -14.65 6.32
C ASP A 259 -1.70 -13.24 6.77
N GLN A 260 -0.73 -12.38 7.14
CA GLN A 260 -1.01 -10.97 7.45
C GLN A 260 -1.54 -10.19 6.24
N ASP A 261 -0.93 -10.38 5.07
CA ASP A 261 -1.37 -9.72 3.84
C ASP A 261 -2.66 -10.35 3.28
N LEU A 262 -2.77 -11.68 3.36
CA LEU A 262 -4.01 -12.34 2.94
C LEU A 262 -5.19 -11.94 3.84
N GLY A 263 -4.97 -11.84 5.15
CA GLY A 263 -5.96 -11.32 6.10
C GLY A 263 -6.35 -9.86 5.79
N TRP A 264 -5.39 -9.04 5.38
CA TRP A 264 -5.66 -7.66 4.94
C TRP A 264 -6.50 -7.62 3.66
N TRP A 265 -6.18 -8.45 2.67
CA TRP A 265 -6.95 -8.59 1.44
C TRP A 265 -8.40 -9.00 1.71
N LEU A 266 -8.61 -10.02 2.54
CA LEU A 266 -9.94 -10.53 2.88
C LEU A 266 -10.72 -9.56 3.77
N MET A 267 -10.05 -8.82 4.65
CA MET A 267 -10.67 -7.77 5.43
C MET A 267 -11.16 -6.62 4.53
N PHE A 268 -10.39 -6.23 3.51
CA PHE A 268 -10.85 -5.22 2.56
C PHE A 268 -11.99 -5.72 1.68
N ASP A 269 -12.02 -7.01 1.34
CA ASP A 269 -13.17 -7.62 0.69
C ASP A 269 -14.43 -7.53 1.58
N HIS A 270 -14.33 -7.83 2.89
CA HIS A 270 -15.40 -7.60 3.85
C HIS A 270 -15.79 -6.11 3.95
N TRP A 271 -14.81 -5.23 3.90
CA TRP A 271 -15.03 -3.79 4.01
C TRP A 271 -15.81 -3.22 2.81
N VAL A 272 -15.69 -3.77 1.61
CA VAL A 272 -16.42 -3.29 0.41
C VAL A 272 -17.77 -3.99 0.21
N HIS A 273 -18.06 -5.07 0.94
CA HIS A 273 -19.29 -5.85 0.83
C HIS A 273 -20.12 -5.84 2.13
N GLU A 274 -19.68 -6.54 3.15
CA GLU A 274 -20.45 -6.77 4.36
C GLU A 274 -20.62 -5.48 5.18
N THR A 275 -19.59 -4.65 5.27
CA THR A 275 -19.66 -3.40 6.04
C THR A 275 -20.71 -2.42 5.50
N PRO A 276 -20.80 -2.14 4.17
CA PRO A 276 -21.85 -1.28 3.61
C PRO A 276 -23.12 -2.05 3.20
N GLY A 277 -23.17 -3.38 3.30
CA GLY A 277 -24.28 -4.20 2.85
C GLY A 277 -24.42 -4.29 1.33
N VAL A 278 -23.30 -4.29 0.60
CA VAL A 278 -23.25 -4.41 -0.87
C VAL A 278 -23.16 -5.89 -1.26
N GLU A 279 -24.13 -6.37 -2.02
CA GLU A 279 -24.13 -7.74 -2.52
C GLU A 279 -22.99 -7.98 -3.52
N ARG A 280 -22.44 -9.20 -3.53
CA ARG A 280 -21.43 -9.62 -4.49
C ARG A 280 -22.02 -9.69 -5.89
N LEU A 281 -21.28 -9.21 -6.84
CA LEU A 281 -21.65 -9.27 -8.24
C LEU A 281 -21.46 -10.70 -8.79
N PRO A 282 -22.23 -11.13 -9.80
CA PRO A 282 -22.04 -12.42 -10.43
C PRO A 282 -20.59 -12.65 -10.89
N GLY A 283 -20.01 -13.78 -10.51
CA GLY A 283 -18.63 -14.15 -10.83
C GLY A 283 -17.58 -13.64 -9.85
N GLU A 284 -17.95 -12.78 -8.94
CA GLU A 284 -17.08 -12.32 -7.85
C GLU A 284 -16.90 -13.44 -6.82
N PRO A 285 -15.67 -13.87 -6.51
CA PRO A 285 -15.47 -15.00 -5.59
C PRO A 285 -15.77 -14.58 -4.14
N THR A 286 -16.30 -15.51 -3.37
CA THR A 286 -16.46 -15.36 -1.91
C THR A 286 -15.10 -15.31 -1.22
N ARG A 287 -15.04 -14.86 0.04
CA ARG A 287 -13.79 -14.85 0.82
C ARG A 287 -13.16 -16.23 0.97
N ASP A 288 -13.98 -17.27 1.15
CA ASP A 288 -13.49 -18.66 1.18
C ASP A 288 -12.88 -19.09 -0.16
N GLU A 289 -13.54 -18.78 -1.27
CA GLU A 289 -12.99 -19.05 -2.61
C GLU A 289 -11.68 -18.26 -2.84
N GLN A 290 -11.59 -17.03 -2.38
CA GLN A 290 -10.37 -16.22 -2.48
C GLN A 290 -9.22 -16.83 -1.66
N ARG A 291 -9.50 -17.32 -0.44
CA ARG A 291 -8.53 -18.05 0.36
C ARG A 291 -8.02 -19.31 -0.37
N GLU A 292 -8.92 -20.09 -0.97
CA GLU A 292 -8.59 -21.29 -1.75
C GLU A 292 -7.75 -20.96 -3.01
N MET A 293 -8.10 -19.89 -3.73
CA MET A 293 -7.33 -19.38 -4.87
C MET A 293 -5.91 -19.02 -4.45
N TYR A 294 -5.76 -18.24 -3.37
CA TYR A 294 -4.44 -17.90 -2.86
C TYR A 294 -3.65 -19.16 -2.45
N ALA A 295 -4.26 -20.10 -1.71
CA ALA A 295 -3.64 -21.35 -1.29
C ALA A 295 -3.10 -22.15 -2.48
N ALA A 296 -3.90 -22.24 -3.56
CA ALA A 296 -3.50 -22.90 -4.80
C ALA A 296 -2.28 -22.21 -5.46
N HIS A 297 -2.27 -20.88 -5.54
CA HIS A 297 -1.14 -20.12 -6.07
C HIS A 297 0.10 -20.19 -5.18
N ALA A 298 -0.07 -20.14 -3.87
CA ALA A 298 1.03 -20.21 -2.89
C ALA A 298 1.64 -21.62 -2.78
N GLY A 299 0.89 -22.65 -3.19
CA GLY A 299 1.30 -24.05 -3.08
C GLY A 299 1.35 -24.55 -1.63
N ARG A 300 0.52 -23.97 -0.74
CA ARG A 300 0.41 -24.33 0.67
C ARG A 300 -1.04 -24.33 1.12
N GLU A 301 -1.32 -25.09 2.17
CA GLU A 301 -2.59 -24.95 2.88
C GLU A 301 -2.66 -23.62 3.64
N VAL A 302 -3.84 -23.03 3.63
CA VAL A 302 -4.16 -21.81 4.40
C VAL A 302 -5.28 -22.16 5.36
N GLY A 303 -5.01 -22.04 6.64
CA GLY A 303 -5.95 -22.36 7.71
C GLY A 303 -7.01 -21.27 7.91
N ASP A 304 -7.48 -21.19 9.15
CA ASP A 304 -8.41 -20.13 9.59
C ASP A 304 -7.70 -18.77 9.67
N LEU A 305 -8.19 -17.81 8.93
CA LEU A 305 -7.61 -16.46 8.86
C LEU A 305 -8.31 -15.43 9.76
N ARG A 306 -9.27 -15.83 10.58
CA ARG A 306 -10.02 -14.89 11.45
C ARG A 306 -9.12 -14.04 12.31
N PHE A 307 -8.01 -14.60 12.82
CA PHE A 307 -7.02 -13.82 13.55
C PHE A 307 -6.46 -12.68 12.69
N HIS A 308 -6.00 -13.00 11.48
CA HIS A 308 -5.35 -12.04 10.59
C HIS A 308 -6.35 -11.03 10.01
N GLU A 309 -7.59 -11.42 9.76
CA GLU A 309 -8.66 -10.51 9.33
C GLU A 309 -9.04 -9.51 10.44
N ILE A 310 -9.21 -9.98 11.69
CA ILE A 310 -9.46 -9.09 12.85
C ILE A 310 -8.24 -8.20 13.11
N PHE A 311 -7.03 -8.73 12.99
CA PHE A 311 -5.81 -7.93 13.11
C PHE A 311 -5.74 -6.87 12.01
N ALA A 312 -6.08 -7.20 10.78
CA ALA A 312 -6.18 -6.25 9.67
C ALA A 312 -7.18 -5.12 9.95
N ALA A 313 -8.39 -5.45 10.41
CA ALA A 313 -9.40 -4.46 10.78
C ALA A 313 -8.95 -3.56 11.95
N THR A 314 -8.22 -4.13 12.92
CA THR A 314 -7.63 -3.40 14.05
C THR A 314 -6.55 -2.42 13.57
N ARG A 315 -5.68 -2.87 12.66
CA ARG A 315 -4.66 -2.01 12.00
C ARG A 315 -5.34 -0.88 11.22
N TYR A 316 -6.38 -1.17 10.47
CA TYR A 316 -7.12 -0.16 9.69
C TYR A 316 -7.77 0.89 10.60
N ALA A 317 -8.38 0.49 11.71
CA ALA A 317 -8.90 1.42 12.71
C ALA A 317 -7.77 2.33 13.29
N ALA A 318 -6.60 1.76 13.59
CA ALA A 318 -5.43 2.53 14.06
C ALA A 318 -4.92 3.54 13.01
N ILE A 319 -4.90 3.16 11.73
CA ILE A 319 -4.55 4.04 10.61
C ILE A 319 -5.52 5.23 10.53
N VAL A 320 -6.82 4.98 10.69
CA VAL A 320 -7.82 6.07 10.69
C VAL A 320 -7.58 7.05 11.84
N VAL A 321 -7.23 6.57 13.05
CA VAL A 321 -6.82 7.45 14.15
C VAL A 321 -5.68 8.37 13.71
N ARG A 322 -4.63 7.82 13.11
CA ARG A 322 -3.46 8.56 12.63
C ARG A 322 -3.83 9.58 11.55
N VAL A 323 -4.59 9.15 10.53
CA VAL A 323 -5.04 10.04 9.45
C VAL A 323 -5.86 11.20 9.99
N MET A 324 -6.74 10.96 10.96
CA MET A 324 -7.53 12.02 11.59
C MET A 324 -6.66 12.96 12.42
N ASN A 325 -5.65 12.46 13.13
CA ASN A 325 -4.68 13.30 13.83
C ASN A 325 -3.95 14.25 12.86
N ARG A 326 -3.48 13.73 11.70
CA ARG A 326 -2.85 14.57 10.65
C ARG A 326 -3.83 15.61 10.09
N THR A 327 -5.08 15.21 9.84
CA THR A 327 -6.12 16.09 9.31
C THR A 327 -6.41 17.26 10.27
N VAL A 328 -6.46 16.97 11.57
CA VAL A 328 -6.59 17.99 12.62
C VAL A 328 -5.34 18.87 12.68
N ALA A 329 -4.14 18.29 12.66
CA ALA A 329 -2.89 19.05 12.70
C ALA A 329 -2.73 20.02 11.51
N ARG A 330 -3.28 19.63 10.34
CA ARG A 330 -3.34 20.48 9.13
C ARG A 330 -4.46 21.55 9.19
N GLY A 331 -5.27 21.57 10.24
CA GLY A 331 -6.41 22.51 10.37
C GLY A 331 -7.59 22.21 9.44
N LEU A 332 -7.64 21.01 8.86
CA LEU A 332 -8.71 20.58 7.94
C LEU A 332 -9.94 20.01 8.66
N MET A 333 -9.78 19.65 9.95
CA MET A 333 -10.87 19.21 10.83
C MET A 333 -10.70 19.80 12.23
N PRO A 334 -11.80 20.00 12.99
CA PRO A 334 -11.71 20.51 14.35
C PRO A 334 -11.12 19.44 15.31
N PRO A 335 -10.42 19.87 16.39
CA PRO A 335 -9.77 18.95 17.34
C PRO A 335 -10.73 18.01 18.09
N ASP A 336 -11.97 18.40 18.25
CA ASP A 336 -13.02 17.67 18.98
C ASP A 336 -13.83 16.69 18.08
N GLN A 337 -13.40 16.52 16.81
CA GLN A 337 -14.01 15.56 15.91
C GLN A 337 -13.90 14.13 16.47
N THR A 338 -14.88 13.28 16.17
CA THR A 338 -14.95 11.87 16.60
C THR A 338 -14.86 10.89 15.45
N VAL A 339 -14.47 11.31 14.25
CA VAL A 339 -14.33 10.46 13.06
C VAL A 339 -13.30 9.36 13.29
N TRP A 340 -12.25 9.63 14.08
CA TRP A 340 -11.25 8.64 14.47
C TRP A 340 -11.85 7.43 15.21
N LEU A 341 -13.03 7.60 15.88
CA LEU A 341 -13.74 6.56 16.63
C LEU A 341 -14.95 6.02 15.85
N HIS A 342 -15.65 6.88 15.10
CA HIS A 342 -16.89 6.57 14.39
C HIS A 342 -16.69 6.67 12.88
N ASN A 343 -16.31 5.59 12.25
CA ASN A 343 -15.95 5.52 10.83
C ASN A 343 -16.16 4.11 10.27
N PRO A 344 -16.11 3.91 8.94
CA PRO A 344 -16.33 2.59 8.33
C PRO A 344 -15.31 1.51 8.77
N ALA A 345 -14.05 1.86 9.09
CA ALA A 345 -13.08 0.89 9.59
C ALA A 345 -13.47 0.36 10.98
N THR A 346 -13.97 1.23 11.85
CA THR A 346 -14.48 0.84 13.17
C THR A 346 -15.73 -0.02 13.06
N VAL A 347 -16.61 0.27 12.08
CA VAL A 347 -17.79 -0.58 11.82
C VAL A 347 -17.35 -1.96 11.32
N CYS A 348 -16.39 -2.03 10.42
CA CYS A 348 -15.84 -3.29 9.93
C CYS A 348 -15.25 -4.12 11.09
N LEU A 349 -14.46 -3.50 11.96
CA LEU A 349 -13.89 -4.16 13.14
C LEU A 349 -14.97 -4.69 14.08
N ASP A 350 -16.03 -3.90 14.36
CA ASP A 350 -17.14 -4.35 15.23
C ASP A 350 -17.88 -5.55 14.63
N LEU A 351 -18.15 -5.54 13.33
CA LEU A 351 -18.79 -6.66 12.64
C LEU A 351 -17.94 -7.95 12.77
N MET A 352 -16.65 -7.86 12.49
CA MET A 352 -15.74 -9.02 12.60
C MET A 352 -15.63 -9.54 14.04
N LEU A 353 -15.65 -8.66 15.03
CA LEU A 353 -15.61 -9.07 16.45
C LEU A 353 -16.92 -9.74 16.89
N ARG A 354 -18.07 -9.38 16.31
CA ARG A 354 -19.35 -10.06 16.62
C ARG A 354 -19.33 -11.54 16.28
N ASP A 355 -18.61 -11.92 15.24
CA ASP A 355 -18.51 -13.33 14.81
C ASP A 355 -17.65 -14.20 15.77
N VAL A 356 -16.98 -13.58 16.75
CA VAL A 356 -16.07 -14.25 17.69
C VAL A 356 -16.36 -13.95 19.17
N ARG A 357 -17.36 -13.12 19.47
CA ARG A 357 -17.95 -12.89 20.81
C ARG A 357 -18.88 -14.06 21.26
#